data_afae7f27fb2e0b72d758c48795393d3f
#
_entry.id   afae7f27fb2e0b72d758c48795393d3f
#
_cell.length_a   1.000
_cell.length_b   1.000
_cell.length_c   1.000
_cell.angle_alpha   90.00
_cell.angle_beta   90.00
_cell.angle_gamma   90.00
#
_symmetry.space_group_name_H-M   'P 1'
#
loop_
_entity.id
_entity.type
_entity.pdbx_description
1 polymer ?
#
loop_
_entity_poly.entity_id
_entity_poly.type
_entity_poly.pdbx_seq_one_letter_code
_entity_poly.pdbx_strand_id
1 'polypeptide(L)'
;RIGEIAKFSGFQKNKCDKYIKSLIEHGLVIKAPGENGHTKYLPANTYLTLWYKCLLTAVPNPNGSFGEDVFNRFMQVFNDELMADFYKDMCDYWLEKNLNSISTEYIDTKNSSYHNVKAGNVTFDFACEKKQAVYAYYDTTPGGKLTQKLWNEIENSTTKKRPFYENEYVICTVNRVPDSFWTLSKRYDNVHIVSRKMLFATYKKEYNKAAHPRFVPSFV
;
A
#
# COMPACT_ATOMS: atom_id res chain seq x y z
N ARG A 1 -4.72 -18.24 -9.69
CA ARG A 1 -5.92 -18.93 -10.27
C ARG A 1 -5.89 -20.39 -9.88
N ILE A 2 -7.07 -21.07 -9.81
CA ILE A 2 -7.12 -22.52 -9.46
C ILE A 2 -6.27 -23.35 -10.43
N GLY A 3 -6.27 -23.01 -11.73
CA GLY A 3 -5.44 -23.70 -12.73
C GLY A 3 -3.93 -23.59 -12.46
N GLU A 4 -3.46 -22.44 -12.00
CA GLU A 4 -2.06 -22.21 -11.63
C GLU A 4 -1.68 -22.99 -10.36
N ILE A 5 -2.58 -22.98 -9.36
CA ILE A 5 -2.42 -23.76 -8.14
C ILE A 5 -2.36 -25.27 -8.46
N ALA A 6 -3.24 -25.75 -9.32
CA ALA A 6 -3.25 -27.13 -9.78
C ALA A 6 -1.94 -27.51 -10.49
N LYS A 7 -1.47 -26.64 -11.38
CA LYS A 7 -0.20 -26.83 -12.09
C LYS A 7 0.99 -26.86 -11.13
N PHE A 8 1.02 -25.94 -10.16
CA PHE A 8 2.10 -25.84 -9.18
C PHE A 8 2.10 -27.02 -8.19
N SER A 9 0.91 -27.41 -7.70
CA SER A 9 0.75 -28.48 -6.69
C SER A 9 0.81 -29.89 -7.28
N GLY A 10 0.71 -30.04 -8.59
CA GLY A 10 0.59 -31.35 -9.26
C GLY A 10 -0.76 -32.04 -9.05
N PHE A 11 -1.74 -31.38 -8.40
CA PHE A 11 -3.06 -31.94 -8.19
C PHE A 11 -4.02 -31.64 -9.36
N GLN A 12 -5.01 -32.48 -9.51
CA GLN A 12 -6.12 -32.22 -10.44
C GLN A 12 -6.89 -30.97 -10.00
N LYS A 13 -7.34 -30.16 -10.98
CA LYS A 13 -8.07 -28.92 -10.77
C LYS A 13 -9.26 -29.06 -9.81
N ASN A 14 -10.05 -30.13 -9.97
CA ASN A 14 -11.22 -30.41 -9.10
C ASN A 14 -10.82 -30.66 -7.65
N LYS A 15 -9.65 -31.29 -7.43
CA LYS A 15 -9.12 -31.53 -6.08
C LYS A 15 -8.66 -30.22 -5.44
N CYS A 16 -7.94 -29.36 -6.23
CA CYS A 16 -7.57 -28.03 -5.78
C CYS A 16 -8.77 -27.17 -5.42
N ASP A 17 -9.84 -27.20 -6.23
CA ASP A 17 -11.06 -26.43 -5.95
C ASP A 17 -11.69 -26.84 -4.62
N LYS A 18 -11.77 -28.14 -4.34
CA LYS A 18 -12.27 -28.64 -3.04
C LYS A 18 -11.43 -28.17 -1.86
N TYR A 19 -10.11 -28.25 -1.97
CA TYR A 19 -9.21 -27.80 -0.90
C TYR A 19 -9.30 -26.28 -0.70
N ILE A 20 -9.33 -25.50 -1.76
CA ILE A 20 -9.45 -24.03 -1.66
C ILE A 20 -10.80 -23.66 -1.00
N LYS A 21 -11.89 -24.31 -1.35
CA LYS A 21 -13.19 -24.10 -0.69
C LYS A 21 -13.11 -24.39 0.80
N SER A 22 -12.55 -25.52 1.19
CA SER A 22 -12.36 -25.87 2.59
C SER A 22 -11.49 -24.86 3.33
N LEU A 23 -10.38 -24.39 2.73
CA LEU A 23 -9.54 -23.35 3.34
C LEU A 23 -10.27 -22.02 3.52
N ILE A 24 -11.17 -21.66 2.58
CA ILE A 24 -12.01 -20.46 2.70
C ILE A 24 -13.04 -20.64 3.83
N GLU A 25 -13.71 -21.79 3.91
CA GLU A 25 -14.68 -22.11 4.98
C GLU A 25 -14.03 -22.06 6.37
N HIS A 26 -12.77 -22.46 6.48
CA HIS A 26 -11.99 -22.39 7.73
C HIS A 26 -11.32 -21.03 7.98
N GLY A 27 -11.55 -20.02 7.12
CA GLY A 27 -11.01 -18.70 7.29
C GLY A 27 -9.49 -18.59 7.11
N LEU A 28 -8.87 -19.54 6.43
CA LEU A 28 -7.42 -19.54 6.15
C LEU A 28 -7.05 -18.85 4.85
N VAL A 29 -8.00 -18.78 3.92
CA VAL A 29 -7.84 -18.17 2.59
C VAL A 29 -9.02 -17.27 2.32
N ILE A 30 -8.77 -16.13 1.67
CA ILE A 30 -9.81 -15.22 1.17
C ILE A 30 -9.74 -15.14 -0.36
N LYS A 31 -10.87 -14.79 -0.96
CA LYS A 31 -10.96 -14.42 -2.37
C LYS A 31 -10.74 -12.92 -2.50
N ALA A 32 -9.87 -12.51 -3.38
CA ALA A 32 -9.65 -11.12 -3.73
C ALA A 32 -9.82 -10.91 -5.24
N PRO A 33 -10.25 -9.72 -5.68
CA PRO A 33 -10.22 -9.35 -7.09
C PRO A 33 -8.76 -9.37 -7.57
N GLY A 34 -8.54 -10.02 -8.69
CA GLY A 34 -7.24 -10.03 -9.36
C GLY A 34 -7.27 -9.21 -10.64
N GLU A 35 -6.14 -9.06 -11.26
CA GLU A 35 -6.01 -8.41 -12.56
C GLU A 35 -6.88 -9.10 -13.63
N ASN A 36 -7.43 -8.31 -14.55
CA ASN A 36 -8.27 -8.80 -15.65
C ASN A 36 -9.53 -9.57 -15.20
N GLY A 37 -10.14 -9.20 -14.07
CA GLY A 37 -11.37 -9.82 -13.58
C GLY A 37 -11.22 -11.24 -13.03
N HIS A 38 -10.00 -11.72 -12.87
CA HIS A 38 -9.74 -13.04 -12.32
C HIS A 38 -9.70 -13.01 -10.78
N THR A 39 -10.16 -14.10 -10.17
CA THR A 39 -10.07 -14.26 -8.71
C THR A 39 -8.66 -14.65 -8.31
N LYS A 40 -8.07 -13.91 -7.35
CA LYS A 40 -6.88 -14.30 -6.59
C LYS A 40 -7.31 -14.97 -5.27
N TYR A 41 -6.47 -15.86 -4.78
CA TYR A 41 -6.62 -16.49 -3.47
C TYR A 41 -5.43 -16.05 -2.61
N LEU A 42 -5.73 -15.45 -1.47
CA LEU A 42 -4.74 -14.88 -0.55
C LEU A 42 -4.88 -15.49 0.83
N PRO A 43 -3.81 -15.58 1.63
CA PRO A 43 -3.93 -15.88 3.05
C PRO A 43 -4.91 -14.90 3.73
N ALA A 44 -5.72 -15.40 4.65
CA ALA A 44 -6.80 -14.61 5.26
C ALA A 44 -6.30 -13.49 6.19
N ASN A 45 -5.06 -13.56 6.66
CA ASN A 45 -4.48 -12.55 7.54
C ASN A 45 -2.95 -12.47 7.38
N THR A 46 -2.39 -11.40 7.92
CA THR A 46 -0.97 -11.10 7.89
C THR A 46 -0.11 -12.18 8.58
N TYR A 47 -0.60 -12.78 9.67
CA TYR A 47 0.10 -13.83 10.36
C TYR A 47 0.30 -15.08 9.48
N LEU A 48 -0.75 -15.52 8.81
CA LEU A 48 -0.66 -16.64 7.85
C LEU A 48 0.26 -16.30 6.67
N THR A 49 0.22 -15.06 6.20
CA THR A 49 1.14 -14.59 5.15
C THR A 49 2.59 -14.70 5.59
N LEU A 50 2.91 -14.22 6.79
CA LEU A 50 4.24 -14.32 7.39
C LEU A 50 4.66 -15.77 7.59
N TRP A 51 3.76 -16.60 8.13
CA TRP A 51 4.03 -18.01 8.36
C TRP A 51 4.38 -18.73 7.06
N TYR A 52 3.61 -18.53 5.99
CA TYR A 52 3.88 -19.12 4.68
C TYR A 52 5.19 -18.59 4.06
N LYS A 53 5.44 -17.31 4.13
CA LYS A 53 6.61 -16.69 3.50
C LYS A 53 7.91 -16.94 4.27
N CYS A 54 7.86 -17.03 5.57
CA CYS A 54 9.06 -17.11 6.41
C CYS A 54 9.33 -18.52 6.93
N LEU A 55 8.33 -19.23 7.42
CA LEU A 55 8.52 -20.54 8.04
C LEU A 55 8.49 -21.69 7.04
N LEU A 56 7.50 -21.73 6.15
CA LEU A 56 7.40 -22.82 5.17
C LEU A 56 8.49 -22.80 4.10
N THR A 57 9.02 -21.63 3.80
CA THR A 57 10.10 -21.49 2.81
C THR A 57 11.49 -21.56 3.42
N ALA A 58 11.61 -21.56 4.75
CA ALA A 58 12.88 -21.74 5.43
C ALA A 58 13.31 -23.20 5.30
N VAL A 59 14.33 -23.45 4.51
CA VAL A 59 14.98 -24.75 4.43
C VAL A 59 15.94 -24.86 5.60
N PRO A 60 15.84 -25.88 6.46
CA PRO A 60 16.80 -26.06 7.55
C PRO A 60 18.22 -26.13 7.00
N ASN A 61 19.06 -25.18 7.37
CA ASN A 61 20.47 -25.25 7.06
C ASN A 61 21.15 -26.17 8.11
N PRO A 62 21.72 -27.32 7.74
CA PRO A 62 22.33 -28.22 8.68
C PRO A 62 23.53 -27.61 9.45
N ASN A 63 24.11 -26.52 8.94
CA ASN A 63 25.25 -25.82 9.52
C ASN A 63 24.92 -24.44 10.09
N GLY A 64 23.67 -24.02 10.06
CA GLY A 64 23.22 -22.72 10.52
C GLY A 64 22.21 -22.77 11.66
N SER A 65 22.00 -21.66 12.35
CA SER A 65 20.88 -21.56 13.27
C SER A 65 19.60 -21.31 12.49
N PHE A 66 18.74 -22.31 12.41
CA PHE A 66 17.41 -22.21 11.78
C PHE A 66 16.63 -20.97 12.27
N GLY A 67 16.78 -20.62 13.56
CA GLY A 67 16.13 -19.47 14.14
C GLY A 67 16.64 -18.14 13.57
N GLU A 68 17.91 -18.00 13.29
CA GLU A 68 18.49 -16.80 12.70
C GLU A 68 18.07 -16.64 11.23
N ASP A 69 18.09 -17.69 10.46
CA ASP A 69 17.64 -17.69 9.06
C ASP A 69 16.16 -17.32 8.95
N VAL A 70 15.31 -17.87 9.83
CA VAL A 70 13.88 -17.54 9.91
C VAL A 70 13.69 -16.08 10.31
N PHE A 71 14.44 -15.59 11.30
CA PHE A 71 14.35 -14.21 11.76
C PHE A 71 14.77 -13.21 10.67
N ASN A 72 15.88 -13.48 9.99
CA ASN A 72 16.35 -12.63 8.89
C ASN A 72 15.34 -12.61 7.74
N ARG A 73 14.77 -13.76 7.39
CA ARG A 73 13.72 -13.84 6.39
C ARG A 73 12.45 -13.10 6.83
N PHE A 74 12.05 -13.24 8.08
CA PHE A 74 10.94 -12.49 8.66
C PHE A 74 11.16 -10.99 8.56
N MET A 75 12.33 -10.50 8.98
CA MET A 75 12.65 -9.07 8.92
C MET A 75 12.65 -8.54 7.49
N GLN A 76 13.14 -9.31 6.54
CA GLN A 76 13.09 -8.96 5.12
C GLN A 76 11.64 -8.83 4.64
N VAL A 77 10.82 -9.87 4.79
CA VAL A 77 9.42 -9.87 4.35
C VAL A 77 8.61 -8.79 5.07
N PHE A 78 8.85 -8.60 6.37
CA PHE A 78 8.19 -7.59 7.18
C PHE A 78 8.49 -6.18 6.66
N ASN A 79 9.76 -5.86 6.44
CA ASN A 79 10.16 -4.52 6.00
C ASN A 79 9.82 -4.25 4.54
N ASP A 80 10.08 -5.19 3.64
CA ASP A 80 10.00 -4.95 2.20
C ASP A 80 8.57 -5.07 1.65
N GLU A 81 7.74 -5.91 2.26
CA GLU A 81 6.40 -6.16 1.75
C GLU A 81 5.30 -5.66 2.71
N LEU A 82 5.28 -6.15 3.94
CA LEU A 82 4.16 -5.88 4.85
C LEU A 82 4.10 -4.44 5.34
N MET A 83 5.26 -3.86 5.65
CA MET A 83 5.32 -2.47 6.09
C MET A 83 5.00 -1.51 4.94
N ALA A 84 5.42 -1.83 3.72
CA ALA A 84 5.09 -1.02 2.56
C ALA A 84 3.58 -1.01 2.29
N ASP A 85 2.93 -2.19 2.31
CA ASP A 85 1.49 -2.31 2.17
C ASP A 85 0.73 -1.59 3.30
N PHE A 86 1.17 -1.78 4.56
CA PHE A 86 0.59 -1.08 5.71
C PHE A 86 0.69 0.44 5.59
N TYR A 87 1.84 0.96 5.15
CA TYR A 87 2.01 2.40 4.95
C TYR A 87 1.18 2.91 3.78
N LYS A 88 0.99 2.11 2.75
CA LYS A 88 0.10 2.45 1.63
C LYS A 88 -1.34 2.59 2.11
N ASP A 89 -1.83 1.62 2.89
CA ASP A 89 -3.17 1.69 3.50
C ASP A 89 -3.33 2.93 4.38
N MET A 90 -2.29 3.33 5.12
CA MET A 90 -2.29 4.56 5.91
C MET A 90 -2.36 5.82 5.02
N CYS A 91 -1.69 5.83 3.88
CA CYS A 91 -1.75 6.93 2.92
C CYS A 91 -3.15 7.05 2.32
N ASP A 92 -3.73 5.93 1.87
CA ASP A 92 -5.09 5.88 1.33
C ASP A 92 -6.11 6.36 2.39
N TYR A 93 -5.97 5.89 3.62
CA TYR A 93 -6.81 6.32 4.73
C TYR A 93 -6.67 7.82 5.03
N TRP A 94 -5.44 8.35 5.04
CA TRP A 94 -5.20 9.78 5.24
C TRP A 94 -5.84 10.61 4.13
N LEU A 95 -5.71 10.19 2.88
CA LEU A 95 -6.35 10.84 1.74
C LEU A 95 -7.87 10.83 1.87
N GLU A 96 -8.48 9.69 2.15
CA GLU A 96 -9.93 9.59 2.33
C GLU A 96 -10.47 10.61 3.34
N LYS A 97 -9.73 10.83 4.44
CA LYS A 97 -10.14 11.75 5.50
C LYS A 97 -9.85 13.23 5.20
N ASN A 98 -8.84 13.52 4.40
CA ASN A 98 -8.35 14.89 4.22
C ASN A 98 -8.57 15.43 2.79
N LEU A 99 -8.95 14.61 1.84
CA LEU A 99 -9.07 14.99 0.44
C LEU A 99 -10.01 16.19 0.23
N ASN A 100 -11.14 16.21 0.93
CA ASN A 100 -12.11 17.31 0.86
C ASN A 100 -11.64 18.62 1.53
N SER A 101 -10.56 18.59 2.30
CA SER A 101 -9.91 19.79 2.84
C SER A 101 -8.80 20.34 1.95
N ILE A 102 -8.29 19.51 1.04
CA ILE A 102 -7.25 19.86 0.08
C ILE A 102 -7.88 20.34 -1.22
N SER A 103 -8.91 19.66 -1.68
CA SER A 103 -9.64 20.02 -2.89
C SER A 103 -10.74 21.05 -2.58
N THR A 104 -10.91 22.02 -3.46
CA THR A 104 -12.01 22.98 -3.40
C THR A 104 -13.38 22.36 -3.72
N GLU A 105 -13.38 21.14 -4.25
CA GLU A 105 -14.58 20.40 -4.63
C GLU A 105 -14.72 19.11 -3.82
N TYR A 106 -15.99 18.73 -3.55
CA TYR A 106 -16.27 17.42 -2.95
C TYR A 106 -15.84 16.30 -3.89
N ILE A 107 -14.92 15.46 -3.41
CA ILE A 107 -14.42 14.29 -4.13
C ILE A 107 -14.97 13.03 -3.46
N ASP A 108 -15.78 12.29 -4.20
CA ASP A 108 -16.17 10.94 -3.80
C ASP A 108 -15.06 9.95 -4.14
N THR A 109 -14.27 9.59 -3.13
CA THR A 109 -13.11 8.71 -3.28
C THR A 109 -13.49 7.32 -3.79
N LYS A 110 -14.70 6.85 -3.50
CA LYS A 110 -15.13 5.49 -3.89
C LYS A 110 -15.45 5.36 -5.38
N ASN A 111 -15.96 6.44 -5.98
CA ASN A 111 -16.43 6.40 -7.38
C ASN A 111 -15.53 7.17 -8.36
N SER A 112 -14.44 7.78 -7.89
CA SER A 112 -13.66 8.72 -8.71
C SER A 112 -12.14 8.52 -8.60
N SER A 113 -11.68 7.51 -7.87
CA SER A 113 -10.25 7.25 -7.66
C SER A 113 -9.68 6.30 -8.70
N TYR A 114 -8.52 6.64 -9.21
CA TYR A 114 -7.71 5.79 -10.08
C TYR A 114 -6.39 5.48 -9.36
N HIS A 115 -5.96 4.23 -9.39
CA HIS A 115 -4.68 3.80 -8.84
C HIS A 115 -3.65 3.61 -9.94
N ASN A 116 -2.38 3.87 -9.63
CA ASN A 116 -1.25 3.74 -10.55
C ASN A 116 -1.40 4.57 -11.83
N VAL A 117 -1.75 5.85 -11.67
CA VAL A 117 -1.93 6.77 -12.80
C VAL A 117 -0.60 7.35 -13.24
N LYS A 118 -0.27 7.18 -14.49
CA LYS A 118 0.93 7.77 -15.08
C LYS A 118 0.65 9.17 -15.60
N ALA A 119 1.35 10.16 -15.04
CA ALA A 119 1.37 11.53 -15.54
C ALA A 119 2.82 11.93 -15.85
N GLY A 120 3.13 12.14 -17.12
CA GLY A 120 4.51 12.34 -17.55
C GLY A 120 5.39 11.13 -17.23
N ASN A 121 6.48 11.36 -16.50
CA ASN A 121 7.41 10.32 -16.05
C ASN A 121 7.11 9.80 -14.63
N VAL A 122 6.13 10.37 -13.94
CA VAL A 122 5.74 9.98 -12.59
C VAL A 122 4.55 9.03 -12.64
N THR A 123 4.61 7.98 -11.85
CA THR A 123 3.44 7.14 -11.56
C THR A 123 2.93 7.52 -10.19
N PHE A 124 1.71 8.04 -10.15
CA PHE A 124 1.02 8.37 -8.90
C PHE A 124 0.23 7.16 -8.41
N ASP A 125 0.30 6.89 -7.12
CA ASP A 125 -0.42 5.78 -6.49
C ASP A 125 -1.93 6.02 -6.47
N PHE A 126 -2.34 7.27 -6.35
CA PHE A 126 -3.73 7.69 -6.39
C PHE A 126 -3.89 8.91 -7.30
N ALA A 127 -4.98 8.94 -8.05
CA ALA A 127 -5.43 10.14 -8.75
C ALA A 127 -6.95 10.25 -8.76
N CYS A 128 -7.44 11.45 -8.65
CA CYS A 128 -8.85 11.77 -8.84
C CYS A 128 -8.94 12.93 -9.84
N GLU A 129 -9.47 12.65 -11.01
CA GLU A 129 -9.58 13.62 -12.10
C GLU A 129 -11.05 14.04 -12.26
N LYS A 130 -11.47 15.08 -11.56
CA LYS A 130 -12.73 15.78 -11.79
C LYS A 130 -12.47 17.19 -12.33
N LYS A 131 -13.16 18.20 -11.83
CA LYS A 131 -12.90 19.59 -12.21
C LYS A 131 -11.52 20.06 -11.77
N GLN A 132 -11.11 19.69 -10.54
CA GLN A 132 -9.76 19.82 -10.06
C GLN A 132 -9.15 18.41 -9.91
N ALA A 133 -7.96 18.17 -10.47
CA ALA A 133 -7.31 16.89 -10.32
C ALA A 133 -6.44 16.88 -9.06
N VAL A 134 -6.51 15.79 -8.31
CA VAL A 134 -5.63 15.52 -7.16
C VAL A 134 -4.81 14.29 -7.47
N TYR A 135 -3.50 14.41 -7.35
CA TYR A 135 -2.53 13.33 -7.57
C TYR A 135 -1.79 13.05 -6.27
N ALA A 136 -1.73 11.79 -5.84
CA ALA A 136 -0.95 11.42 -4.67
C ALA A 136 0.17 10.44 -5.01
N TYR A 137 1.36 10.74 -4.52
CA TYR A 137 2.56 9.91 -4.62
C TYR A 137 2.91 9.37 -3.23
N TYR A 138 3.17 8.05 -3.14
CA TYR A 138 3.44 7.36 -1.88
C TYR A 138 4.89 6.87 -1.83
N ASP A 139 5.70 7.50 -0.98
CA ASP A 139 7.04 7.05 -0.62
C ASP A 139 6.94 6.16 0.64
N THR A 140 6.48 4.92 0.44
CA THR A 140 6.20 3.95 1.52
C THR A 140 7.31 2.93 1.74
N THR A 141 8.31 2.87 0.86
CA THR A 141 9.43 1.96 1.02
C THR A 141 10.37 2.47 2.11
N PRO A 142 10.63 1.70 3.18
CA PRO A 142 11.59 2.08 4.21
C PRO A 142 12.98 2.37 3.61
N GLY A 143 13.56 3.51 3.99
CA GLY A 143 14.84 3.97 3.44
C GLY A 143 14.74 4.65 2.06
N GLY A 144 13.54 4.78 1.50
CA GLY A 144 13.26 5.60 0.32
C GLY A 144 13.68 7.07 0.54
N LYS A 145 13.95 7.76 -0.54
CA LYS A 145 14.38 9.16 -0.49
C LYS A 145 13.58 9.99 -1.48
N LEU A 146 12.93 11.01 -0.99
CA LEU A 146 12.43 12.09 -1.82
C LEU A 146 13.62 12.82 -2.44
N THR A 147 13.72 12.84 -3.76
CA THR A 147 14.86 13.41 -4.47
C THR A 147 14.45 14.63 -5.27
N GLN A 148 15.39 15.55 -5.52
CA GLN A 148 15.16 16.69 -6.42
C GLN A 148 14.73 16.23 -7.82
N LYS A 149 15.21 15.08 -8.28
CA LYS A 149 14.79 14.50 -9.56
C LYS A 149 13.30 14.20 -9.57
N LEU A 150 12.79 13.50 -8.52
CA LEU A 150 11.36 13.24 -8.37
C LEU A 150 10.54 14.53 -8.35
N TRP A 151 11.01 15.55 -7.61
CA TRP A 151 10.34 16.84 -7.61
C TRP A 151 10.24 17.45 -9.00
N ASN A 152 11.35 17.51 -9.73
CA ASN A 152 11.37 18.04 -11.10
C ASN A 152 10.44 17.25 -12.03
N GLU A 153 10.33 15.95 -11.82
CA GLU A 153 9.40 15.09 -12.57
C GLU A 153 7.95 15.40 -12.22
N ILE A 154 7.62 15.62 -10.94
CA ILE A 154 6.28 16.05 -10.51
C ILE A 154 5.92 17.42 -11.07
N GLU A 155 6.83 18.40 -10.95
CA GLU A 155 6.63 19.77 -11.44
C GLU A 155 6.42 19.79 -12.97
N ASN A 156 7.14 18.95 -13.69
CA ASN A 156 6.99 18.80 -15.15
C ASN A 156 5.89 17.80 -15.55
N SER A 157 5.24 17.15 -14.58
CA SER A 157 4.13 16.27 -14.87
C SER A 157 2.93 17.12 -15.26
N THR A 158 2.71 17.21 -16.56
CA THR A 158 1.47 17.78 -17.09
C THR A 158 0.61 16.63 -17.56
N THR A 159 -0.63 16.57 -17.10
CA THR A 159 -1.61 15.78 -17.84
C THR A 159 -1.87 16.51 -19.16
N LYS A 160 -2.20 15.80 -20.22
CA LYS A 160 -2.54 16.38 -21.53
C LYS A 160 -3.62 17.48 -21.48
N LYS A 161 -4.27 17.64 -20.32
CA LYS A 161 -5.44 18.49 -20.14
C LYS A 161 -5.22 19.68 -19.19
N ARG A 162 -4.24 19.63 -18.29
CA ARG A 162 -4.10 20.66 -17.24
C ARG A 162 -2.63 20.90 -16.85
N PRO A 163 -2.21 22.15 -16.71
CA PRO A 163 -0.89 22.49 -16.21
C PRO A 163 -0.71 22.18 -14.71
N PHE A 164 0.53 22.11 -14.24
CA PHE A 164 0.88 21.78 -12.87
C PHE A 164 0.10 22.58 -11.80
N TYR A 165 -0.02 23.88 -11.97
CA TYR A 165 -0.64 24.79 -10.98
C TYR A 165 -2.18 24.65 -10.88
N GLU A 166 -2.81 23.94 -11.79
CA GLU A 166 -4.26 23.66 -11.74
C GLU A 166 -4.59 22.33 -11.02
N ASN A 167 -3.58 21.57 -10.62
CA ASN A 167 -3.74 20.30 -9.94
C ASN A 167 -3.25 20.38 -8.50
N GLU A 168 -3.78 19.56 -7.62
CA GLU A 168 -3.27 19.36 -6.27
C GLU A 168 -2.36 18.13 -6.22
N TYR A 169 -1.23 18.26 -5.56
CA TYR A 169 -0.27 17.17 -5.38
C TYR A 169 -0.09 16.85 -3.91
N VAL A 170 -0.27 15.59 -3.57
CA VAL A 170 -0.07 15.07 -2.21
C VAL A 170 1.11 14.11 -2.22
N ILE A 171 2.14 14.40 -1.44
CA ILE A 171 3.32 13.53 -1.31
C ILE A 171 3.30 12.94 0.09
N CYS A 172 2.86 11.69 0.21
CA CYS A 172 2.88 10.94 1.46
C CYS A 172 4.22 10.23 1.61
N THR A 173 4.90 10.39 2.74
CA THR A 173 6.15 9.70 3.00
C THR A 173 6.24 9.18 4.43
N VAL A 174 6.76 7.97 4.57
CA VAL A 174 7.13 7.36 5.86
C VAL A 174 8.58 7.62 6.23
N ASN A 175 9.35 8.15 5.31
CA ASN A 175 10.75 8.50 5.47
C ASN A 175 10.93 9.94 5.98
N ARG A 176 12.17 10.30 6.27
CA ARG A 176 12.48 11.70 6.63
C ARG A 176 12.25 12.60 5.42
N VAL A 177 11.43 13.64 5.61
CA VAL A 177 11.23 14.67 4.59
C VAL A 177 12.47 15.58 4.56
N PRO A 178 13.15 15.73 3.42
CA PRO A 178 14.24 16.71 3.27
C PRO A 178 13.75 18.14 3.44
N ASP A 179 14.59 19.02 4.00
CA ASP A 179 14.24 20.44 4.21
C ASP A 179 13.90 21.17 2.89
N SER A 180 14.52 20.74 1.80
CA SER A 180 14.19 21.22 0.45
C SER A 180 12.73 20.99 0.07
N PHE A 181 12.15 19.85 0.44
CA PHE A 181 10.74 19.55 0.18
C PHE A 181 9.78 20.39 1.05
N TRP A 182 10.13 20.66 2.29
CA TRP A 182 9.38 21.61 3.11
C TRP A 182 9.42 23.02 2.56
N THR A 183 10.54 23.44 2.00
CA THR A 183 10.67 24.73 1.34
C THR A 183 9.82 24.78 0.07
N LEU A 184 9.78 23.71 -0.72
CA LEU A 184 8.96 23.60 -1.91
C LEU A 184 7.47 23.65 -1.59
N SER A 185 7.00 22.89 -0.57
CA SER A 185 5.59 22.93 -0.18
C SER A 185 5.12 24.29 0.34
N LYS A 186 6.04 25.12 0.85
CA LYS A 186 5.75 26.53 1.21
C LYS A 186 5.71 27.46 0.01
N ARG A 187 6.41 27.11 -1.08
CA ARG A 187 6.47 27.89 -2.31
C ARG A 187 5.28 27.63 -3.22
N TYR A 188 4.71 26.43 -3.16
CA TYR A 188 3.63 25.99 -4.03
C TYR A 188 2.43 25.58 -3.17
N ASP A 189 1.38 26.39 -3.19
CA ASP A 189 0.16 26.17 -2.39
C ASP A 189 -0.58 24.87 -2.77
N ASN A 190 -0.36 24.39 -3.99
CA ASN A 190 -0.94 23.17 -4.54
C ASN A 190 -0.10 21.90 -4.25
N VAL A 191 0.92 21.97 -3.38
CA VAL A 191 1.77 20.82 -3.01
C VAL A 191 1.73 20.57 -1.51
N HIS A 192 1.19 19.42 -1.14
CA HIS A 192 0.98 19.00 0.25
C HIS A 192 1.93 17.86 0.62
N ILE A 193 2.78 18.10 1.61
CA ILE A 193 3.69 17.07 2.15
C ILE A 193 3.06 16.45 3.39
N VAL A 194 2.81 15.15 3.35
CA VAL A 194 2.25 14.36 4.43
C VAL A 194 3.33 13.46 5.01
N SER A 195 3.86 13.86 6.16
CA SER A 195 4.93 13.12 6.84
C SER A 195 4.38 11.89 7.58
N ARG A 196 5.26 10.95 7.90
CA ARG A 196 4.95 9.79 8.76
C ARG A 196 4.20 10.19 10.03
N LYS A 197 4.62 11.28 10.69
CA LYS A 197 3.96 11.76 11.92
C LYS A 197 2.49 12.13 11.68
N MET A 198 2.18 12.73 10.55
CA MET A 198 0.79 13.11 10.17
C MET A 198 -0.04 11.89 9.85
N LEU A 199 0.52 10.92 9.10
CA LEU A 199 -0.15 9.64 8.81
C LEU A 199 -0.53 8.92 10.11
N PHE A 200 0.42 8.73 11.02
CA PHE A 200 0.18 8.06 12.30
C PHE A 200 -0.81 8.83 13.20
N ALA A 201 -0.74 10.15 13.22
CA ALA A 201 -1.67 10.97 14.03
C ALA A 201 -3.12 10.78 13.58
N THR A 202 -3.37 10.74 12.27
CA THR A 202 -4.69 10.51 11.70
C THR A 202 -5.17 9.09 12.01
N TYR A 203 -4.35 8.09 11.79
CA TYR A 203 -4.66 6.69 12.05
C TYR A 203 -4.95 6.43 13.55
N LYS A 204 -4.11 6.94 14.46
CA LYS A 204 -4.29 6.81 15.91
C LYS A 204 -5.58 7.45 16.40
N LYS A 205 -5.97 8.60 15.83
CA LYS A 205 -7.20 9.30 16.19
C LYS A 205 -8.45 8.46 15.94
N GLU A 206 -8.47 7.73 14.83
CA GLU A 206 -9.57 6.83 14.51
C GLU A 206 -9.50 5.50 15.27
N TYR A 207 -8.33 4.93 15.43
CA TYR A 207 -8.14 3.72 16.22
C TYR A 207 -8.66 3.90 17.65
N ASN A 208 -8.40 5.06 18.27
CA ASN A 208 -8.91 5.40 19.59
C ASN A 208 -10.42 5.68 19.62
N LYS A 209 -11.03 6.11 18.49
CA LYS A 209 -12.48 6.31 18.39
C LYS A 209 -13.23 5.02 18.15
N ALA A 210 -12.65 4.16 17.35
CA ALA A 210 -13.25 2.92 16.94
C ALA A 210 -13.03 1.86 17.98
N ALA A 211 -13.26 1.89 19.20
CA ALA A 211 -13.11 0.81 20.22
C ALA A 211 -13.33 -0.62 19.64
N HIS A 212 -12.68 -0.93 18.52
CA HIS A 212 -12.83 -2.16 17.79
C HIS A 212 -11.74 -3.15 18.18
N PRO A 213 -12.14 -4.32 18.72
CA PRO A 213 -11.23 -5.40 19.13
C PRO A 213 -10.59 -6.11 17.93
N ARG A 214 -10.48 -5.48 16.73
CA ARG A 214 -10.00 -6.18 15.54
C ARG A 214 -8.50 -6.36 15.45
N PHE A 215 -7.71 -5.72 16.32
CA PHE A 215 -6.26 -5.89 16.40
C PHE A 215 -5.77 -5.81 17.85
N VAL A 216 -6.31 -6.66 18.71
CA VAL A 216 -5.52 -7.13 19.85
C VAL A 216 -4.88 -8.44 19.39
N PRO A 217 -3.55 -8.51 19.19
CA PRO A 217 -2.90 -9.79 19.18
C PRO A 217 -3.17 -10.38 20.55
N SER A 218 -4.04 -11.37 20.62
CA SER A 218 -4.10 -12.22 21.78
C SER A 218 -2.82 -13.04 21.78
N PHE A 219 -1.77 -12.49 22.36
CA PHE A 219 -0.67 -13.30 22.86
C PHE A 219 -1.18 -13.99 24.12
N VAL A 220 -1.64 -15.21 23.95
CA VAL A 220 -1.70 -16.24 24.99
C VAL A 220 -0.71 -17.32 24.61
#